data_02d34639c9a367d086bb1a8902d8b738
#
_entry.id   02d34639c9a367d086bb1a8902d8b738
#
_cell.length_a   1.000
_cell.length_b   1.000
_cell.length_c   1.000
_cell.angle_alpha   90.00
_cell.angle_beta   90.00
_cell.angle_gamma   90.00
#
_symmetry.space_group_name_H-M   'P 1'
#
loop_
_entity.id
_entity.type
_entity.pdbx_description
1 polymer ?
#
loop_
_entity_poly.entity_id
_entity_poly.type
_entity_poly.pdbx_seq_one_letter_code
_entity_poly.pdbx_strand_id
1 'polypeptide(L)'
;MLPEISLNILDISQNSISAKATQIKIMVWVNTFKQQIKVQIKDNGTGMDAETVKRVTDPFYTTRTTRKVGLGIPFFKQEAECTGGSFSISSVSGQGTDIQAIFCTDHIDC
;
A
#
# COMPACT_ATOMS: atom_id res chain seq x y z
N MET A 1 4.46 -15.01 3.26
CA MET A 1 4.58 -13.69 2.61
C MET A 1 3.52 -13.43 1.53
N LEU A 2 3.35 -14.32 0.57
CA LEU A 2 2.37 -14.08 -0.51
C LEU A 2 0.93 -13.91 -0.01
N PRO A 3 0.43 -14.70 0.95
CA PRO A 3 -0.92 -14.47 1.46
C PRO A 3 -1.09 -13.09 2.11
N GLU A 4 -0.10 -12.62 2.83
CA GLU A 4 -0.14 -11.31 3.47
C GLU A 4 -0.14 -10.19 2.43
N ILE A 5 0.64 -10.34 1.37
CA ILE A 5 0.66 -9.35 0.28
C ILE A 5 -0.71 -9.28 -0.37
N SER A 6 -1.34 -10.42 -0.62
CA SER A 6 -2.67 -10.46 -1.23
C SER A 6 -3.71 -9.76 -0.37
N LEU A 7 -3.68 -10.00 0.94
CA LEU A 7 -4.59 -9.34 1.87
C LEU A 7 -4.38 -7.84 1.89
N ASN A 8 -3.13 -7.41 1.88
CA ASN A 8 -2.80 -5.99 1.87
C ASN A 8 -3.27 -5.31 0.59
N ILE A 9 -3.14 -5.99 -0.55
CA ILE A 9 -3.64 -5.47 -1.83
C ILE A 9 -5.15 -5.30 -1.76
N LEU A 10 -5.88 -6.27 -1.22
CA LEU A 10 -7.33 -6.17 -1.06
C LEU A 10 -7.72 -5.00 -0.17
N ASP A 11 -7.05 -4.83 0.96
CA ASP A 11 -7.34 -3.75 1.89
C ASP A 11 -7.09 -2.38 1.27
N ILE A 12 -6.00 -2.25 0.51
CA ILE A 12 -5.68 -1.00 -0.18
C ILE A 12 -6.69 -0.73 -1.29
N SER A 13 -7.12 -1.76 -2.00
CA SER A 13 -8.13 -1.63 -3.04
C SER A 13 -9.46 -1.14 -2.47
N GLN A 14 -9.82 -1.60 -1.26
CA GLN A 14 -11.00 -1.09 -0.57
C GLN A 14 -10.89 0.40 -0.28
N ASN A 15 -9.70 0.88 0.08
CA ASN A 15 -9.48 2.30 0.26
C ASN A 15 -9.73 3.08 -1.03
N SER A 16 -9.29 2.54 -2.16
CA SER A 16 -9.53 3.16 -3.46
C SER A 16 -11.01 3.24 -3.78
N ILE A 17 -11.75 2.17 -3.49
CA ILE A 17 -13.20 2.15 -3.69
C ILE A 17 -13.87 3.20 -2.78
N SER A 18 -13.45 3.28 -1.51
CA SER A 18 -13.99 4.25 -0.57
C SER A 18 -13.67 5.69 -1.01
N ALA A 19 -12.57 5.89 -1.72
CA ALA A 19 -12.18 7.19 -2.28
C ALA A 19 -12.88 7.47 -3.61
N LYS A 20 -13.90 6.70 -3.97
CA LYS A 20 -14.71 6.88 -5.17
C LYS A 20 -13.91 6.74 -6.46
N ALA A 21 -12.89 5.91 -6.46
CA ALA A 21 -12.13 5.63 -7.67
C ALA A 21 -13.01 4.91 -8.70
N THR A 22 -12.92 5.33 -9.94
CA THR A 22 -13.57 4.63 -11.05
C THR A 22 -12.59 3.70 -11.76
N GLN A 23 -11.31 3.85 -11.50
CA GLN A 23 -10.29 3.02 -12.10
C GLN A 23 -9.21 2.72 -11.07
N ILE A 24 -8.89 1.45 -10.91
CA ILE A 24 -7.83 0.97 -10.02
C ILE A 24 -6.94 0.08 -10.86
N LYS A 25 -5.65 0.40 -10.89
CA LYS A 25 -4.65 -0.43 -11.58
C LYS A 25 -3.77 -1.09 -10.55
N ILE A 26 -3.68 -2.41 -10.62
CA ILE A 26 -2.82 -3.19 -9.75
C ILE A 26 -1.80 -3.89 -10.64
N MET A 27 -0.52 -3.59 -10.41
CA MET A 27 0.55 -4.13 -11.22
C MET A 27 1.54 -4.84 -10.30
N VAL A 28 1.97 -6.04 -10.70
CA VAL A 28 2.92 -6.83 -9.92
C VAL A 28 4.04 -7.26 -10.84
N TRP A 29 5.27 -6.96 -10.45
CA TRP A 29 6.47 -7.38 -11.17
C TRP A 29 7.26 -8.32 -10.27
N VAL A 30 7.62 -9.48 -10.81
CA VAL A 30 8.43 -10.45 -10.10
C VAL A 30 9.82 -10.48 -10.76
N ASN A 31 10.85 -10.19 -9.97
CA ASN A 31 12.23 -10.24 -10.43
C ASN A 31 12.92 -11.38 -9.68
N THR A 32 13.03 -12.54 -10.34
CA THR A 32 13.64 -13.72 -9.73
C THR A 32 15.14 -13.56 -9.56
N PHE A 33 15.77 -12.75 -10.39
CA PHE A 33 17.21 -12.50 -10.33
C PHE A 33 17.59 -11.76 -9.05
N LYS A 34 16.84 -10.71 -8.74
CA LYS A 34 17.05 -9.91 -7.53
C LYS A 34 16.25 -10.40 -6.33
N GLN A 35 15.44 -11.43 -6.52
CA GLN A 35 14.56 -11.96 -5.49
C GLN A 35 13.70 -10.85 -4.90
N GLN A 36 13.00 -10.14 -5.78
CA GLN A 36 12.15 -9.02 -5.40
C GLN A 36 10.80 -9.12 -6.08
N ILE A 37 9.77 -8.64 -5.37
CA ILE A 37 8.44 -8.44 -5.93
C ILE A 37 8.10 -6.96 -5.76
N LYS A 38 7.75 -6.31 -6.86
CA LYS A 38 7.28 -4.93 -6.83
C LYS A 38 5.77 -4.91 -7.05
N VAL A 39 5.05 -4.21 -6.19
CA VAL A 39 3.61 -4.05 -6.31
C VAL A 39 3.31 -2.56 -6.43
N GLN A 40 2.47 -2.21 -7.41
CA GLN A 40 2.00 -0.84 -7.57
C GLN A 40 0.48 -0.85 -7.62
N ILE A 41 -0.15 0.01 -6.83
CA ILE A 41 -1.60 0.19 -6.81
C ILE A 41 -1.88 1.66 -7.07
N LYS A 42 -2.50 1.94 -8.21
CA LYS A 42 -2.77 3.30 -8.66
C LYS A 42 -4.26 3.48 -8.88
N ASP A 43 -4.82 4.54 -8.33
CA ASP A 43 -6.24 4.84 -8.51
C ASP A 43 -6.46 6.30 -8.89
N ASN A 44 -7.64 6.59 -9.40
CA ASN A 44 -8.08 7.93 -9.76
C ASN A 44 -9.15 8.46 -8.80
N GLY A 45 -9.10 8.05 -7.56
CA GLY A 45 -10.06 8.51 -6.54
C GLY A 45 -9.81 9.94 -6.11
N THR A 46 -10.37 10.30 -4.94
CA THR A 46 -10.30 11.66 -4.43
C THR A 46 -8.89 12.09 -4.03
N GLY A 47 -7.99 11.12 -3.84
CA GLY A 47 -6.64 11.43 -3.40
C GLY A 47 -6.59 11.94 -1.96
N MET A 48 -5.37 12.34 -1.55
CA MET A 48 -5.14 12.80 -0.19
C MET A 48 -4.15 13.96 -0.22
N ASP A 49 -4.26 14.87 0.74
CA ASP A 49 -3.23 15.89 0.92
C ASP A 49 -2.05 15.29 1.70
N ALA A 50 -0.96 16.07 1.83
CA ALA A 50 0.27 15.59 2.45
C ALA A 50 0.06 15.20 3.92
N GLU A 51 -0.78 15.91 4.63
CA GLU A 51 -1.06 15.61 6.03
C GLU A 51 -1.81 14.29 6.17
N THR A 52 -2.81 14.07 5.32
CA THR A 52 -3.57 12.83 5.33
C THR A 52 -2.67 11.64 4.98
N VAL A 53 -1.77 11.82 4.01
CA VAL A 53 -0.81 10.77 3.65
C VAL A 53 0.01 10.36 4.87
N LYS A 54 0.50 11.33 5.64
CA LYS A 54 1.25 11.02 6.87
C LYS A 54 0.42 10.24 7.86
N ARG A 55 -0.84 10.60 8.02
CA ARG A 55 -1.74 9.92 8.96
C ARG A 55 -2.02 8.48 8.56
N VAL A 56 -2.33 8.26 7.28
CA VAL A 56 -2.72 6.92 6.83
C VAL A 56 -1.53 5.96 6.79
N THR A 57 -0.31 6.46 6.76
CA THR A 57 0.88 5.61 6.82
C THR A 57 1.35 5.36 8.24
N ASP A 58 0.75 6.00 9.23
CA ASP A 58 1.10 5.84 10.64
C ASP A 58 0.23 4.75 11.26
N PRO A 59 0.83 3.60 11.67
CA PRO A 59 0.05 2.53 12.26
C PRO A 59 -0.62 2.93 13.58
N PHE A 60 -0.03 3.84 14.34
CA PHE A 60 -0.62 4.29 15.59
C PHE A 60 -1.87 5.12 15.36
N TYR A 61 -1.88 5.91 14.31
CA TYR A 61 -3.06 6.72 13.99
C TYR A 61 -4.25 5.83 13.63
N THR A 62 -4.01 4.83 12.78
CA THR A 62 -5.09 3.93 12.32
C THR A 62 -5.65 3.08 13.46
N THR A 63 -4.83 2.68 14.42
CA THR A 63 -5.33 1.91 15.57
C THR A 63 -6.20 2.75 16.48
N ARG A 64 -5.97 4.05 16.55
CA ARG A 64 -6.80 4.94 17.37
C ARG A 64 -8.19 5.14 16.81
N THR A 65 -8.33 5.12 15.49
CA THR A 65 -9.61 5.40 14.85
C THR A 65 -10.54 4.20 14.87
N THR A 66 -10.07 3.04 15.21
CA THR A 66 -10.82 1.78 15.24
C THR A 66 -11.48 1.43 13.91
N ARG A 67 -11.15 2.14 12.86
CA ARG A 67 -11.66 1.87 11.52
C ARG A 67 -10.72 0.93 10.79
N LYS A 68 -11.30 0.03 10.01
CA LYS A 68 -10.50 -0.87 9.17
C LYS A 68 -9.91 -0.16 7.96
N VAL A 69 -10.55 0.92 7.51
CA VAL A 69 -10.10 1.67 6.35
C VAL A 69 -8.76 2.31 6.67
N GLY A 70 -7.78 2.12 5.80
CA GLY A 70 -6.45 2.67 5.96
C GLY A 70 -5.47 1.76 6.67
N LEU A 71 -5.94 0.67 7.29
CA LEU A 71 -5.02 -0.27 7.95
C LEU A 71 -4.11 -0.99 6.95
N GLY A 72 -4.61 -1.22 5.73
CA GLY A 72 -3.83 -1.88 4.70
C GLY A 72 -2.56 -1.12 4.33
N ILE A 73 -2.63 0.22 4.29
CA ILE A 73 -1.49 1.05 3.90
C ILE A 73 -0.33 0.94 4.91
N PRO A 74 -0.54 1.18 6.22
CA PRO A 74 0.59 1.07 7.15
C PRO A 74 1.13 -0.35 7.27
N PHE A 75 0.28 -1.36 7.17
CA PHE A 75 0.74 -2.75 7.22
C PHE A 75 1.50 -3.13 5.95
N PHE A 76 1.07 -2.64 4.80
CA PHE A 76 1.78 -2.86 3.54
C PHE A 76 3.18 -2.25 3.59
N LYS A 77 3.27 -1.04 4.10
CA LYS A 77 4.54 -0.36 4.32
C LYS A 77 5.45 -1.16 5.26
N GLN A 78 4.90 -1.60 6.39
CA GLN A 78 5.65 -2.33 7.38
C GLN A 78 6.18 -3.66 6.83
N GLU A 79 5.33 -4.39 6.09
CA GLU A 79 5.72 -5.65 5.46
C GLU A 79 6.86 -5.45 4.47
N ALA A 80 6.75 -4.44 3.62
CA ALA A 80 7.79 -4.16 2.63
C ALA A 80 9.11 -3.83 3.31
N GLU A 81 9.09 -2.95 4.30
CA GLU A 81 10.29 -2.54 5.02
C GLU A 81 10.89 -3.69 5.82
N CYS A 82 10.04 -4.54 6.39
CA CYS A 82 10.48 -5.69 7.16
C CYS A 82 11.30 -6.66 6.31
N THR A 83 10.98 -6.80 5.04
CA THR A 83 11.74 -7.68 4.14
C THR A 83 13.03 -7.03 3.62
N GLY A 84 13.32 -5.80 4.02
CA GLY A 84 14.46 -5.06 3.48
C GLY A 84 14.15 -4.35 2.17
N GLY A 85 12.89 -4.32 1.78
CA GLY A 85 12.45 -3.61 0.59
C GLY A 85 12.12 -2.15 0.87
N SER A 86 11.19 -1.60 0.12
CA SER A 86 10.85 -0.18 0.24
C SER A 86 9.35 0.05 0.01
N PHE A 87 8.91 1.22 0.42
CA PHE A 87 7.53 1.65 0.24
C PHE A 87 7.52 3.12 -0.15
N SER A 88 6.64 3.47 -1.08
CA SER A 88 6.41 4.87 -1.41
C SER A 88 4.93 5.10 -1.68
N ILE A 89 4.46 6.28 -1.37
CA ILE A 89 3.09 6.69 -1.64
C ILE A 89 3.12 8.12 -2.18
N SER A 90 2.37 8.33 -3.24
CA SER A 90 2.18 9.64 -3.85
C SER A 90 0.70 9.86 -4.04
N SER A 91 0.17 10.96 -3.55
CA SER A 91 -1.24 11.26 -3.69
C SER A 91 -1.42 12.75 -3.90
N VAL A 92 -2.39 13.06 -4.78
CA VAL A 92 -2.74 14.46 -5.06
C VAL A 92 -4.23 14.58 -4.86
N SER A 93 -4.62 15.52 -4.01
CA SER A 93 -6.04 15.76 -3.73
C SER A 93 -6.80 16.06 -5.03
N GLY A 94 -7.87 15.34 -5.24
CA GLY A 94 -8.68 15.47 -6.46
C GLY A 94 -8.18 14.67 -7.66
N GLN A 95 -7.03 14.01 -7.58
CA GLN A 95 -6.46 13.28 -8.71
C GLN A 95 -6.28 11.80 -8.48
N GLY A 96 -5.99 11.37 -7.26
CA GLY A 96 -5.84 9.97 -6.94
C GLY A 96 -4.60 9.66 -6.14
N THR A 97 -4.32 8.35 -6.02
CA THR A 97 -3.24 7.85 -5.17
C THR A 97 -2.44 6.78 -5.90
N ASP A 98 -1.13 6.78 -5.72
CA ASP A 98 -0.20 5.81 -6.29
C ASP A 98 0.64 5.25 -5.15
N ILE A 99 0.52 3.95 -4.90
CA ILE A 99 1.24 3.26 -3.83
C ILE A 99 2.15 2.23 -4.49
N GLN A 100 3.42 2.23 -4.10
CA GLN A 100 4.40 1.27 -4.60
C GLN A 100 5.15 0.65 -3.43
N ALA A 101 5.36 -0.66 -3.52
CA ALA A 101 6.12 -1.38 -2.51
C ALA A 101 7.01 -2.41 -3.18
N ILE A 102 8.21 -2.58 -2.64
CA ILE A 102 9.15 -3.61 -3.06
C ILE A 102 9.39 -4.54 -1.89
N PHE A 103 9.21 -5.82 -2.12
CA PHE A 103 9.42 -6.88 -1.13
C PHE A 103 10.61 -7.71 -1.56
N CYS A 104 11.51 -7.99 -0.63
CA CYS A 104 12.64 -8.89 -0.89
C CYS A 104 12.22 -10.30 -0.49
N THR A 105 12.14 -11.20 -1.46
CA THR A 105 11.60 -12.55 -1.24
C THR A 105 12.55 -13.46 -0.50
N ASP A 106 13.81 -13.08 -0.36
CA ASP A 106 14.78 -13.84 0.44
C ASP A 106 14.69 -13.57 1.94
N HIS A 107 13.79 -12.66 2.37
CA HIS A 107 13.53 -12.34 3.77
C HIS A 107 12.14 -12.82 4.16
N ILE A 108 11.91 -14.11 4.04
CA ILE A 108 10.58 -14.68 4.21
C ILE A 108 10.14 -14.82 5.67
N ASP A 109 11.05 -14.65 6.62
CA ASP A 109 10.70 -14.75 8.03
C ASP A 109 10.02 -13.52 8.57
N CYS A 110 9.86 -12.52 7.80
CA CYS A 110 9.27 -11.27 8.24
C CYS A 110 7.75 -11.32 8.31
#